data_a04a09ab6cfca05c72de7550f7cb77fb
#
_entry.id   a04a09ab6cfca05c72de7550f7cb77fb
#
_cell.length_a   1.000
_cell.length_b   1.000
_cell.length_c   1.000
_cell.angle_alpha   90.00
_cell.angle_beta   90.00
_cell.angle_gamma   90.00
#
_symmetry.space_group_name_H-M   'P 1'
#
loop_
_entity.id
_entity.type
_entity.pdbx_description
1 polymer ?
#
loop_
_entity_poly.entity_id
_entity_poly.type
_entity_poly.pdbx_seq_one_letter_code
_entity_poly.pdbx_strand_id
1 'polypeptide(L)'
;YVSEVKAAGRGGDVHLFKKPWFQTEAMFVGMLSCLIVYEIMRCMRKSKNTQVDDSIQHWKHYFYVAAPAMCDLCATCLMNIGLFYLASSVWQMLRGSMVIFSAILSILFLKKRYVGYHWTGILLVTVGLVTVSFSSFMKDEDESKQATPAQIGMSIALVVGAQIIQASQIVIEEYLLKNVKAAASLIVGLEGMWGGLVGVGVLAIVQNTPTNIPLVEQMFHEDTIDTFYMLGNSTVLLVLIIFYILAILFYNLFGMMVTQTYSAVYRTIMEAVRTMCIWIVNIIIYFFDHSHGEKITWASLVELIGFIILLFGNFLFNKVIRLKCFYYEDTQSTEAVPLVENPAEKSDV
;
A
#
# COMPACT_ATOMS: atom_id res chain seq x y z
N TYR A 1 8.61 6.76 -13.03
CA TYR A 1 9.06 6.54 -14.43
C TYR A 1 7.90 6.49 -15.43
N VAL A 2 6.83 5.73 -15.17
CA VAL A 2 5.67 5.66 -16.08
C VAL A 2 5.09 7.06 -16.33
N SER A 3 4.95 7.89 -15.30
CA SER A 3 4.41 9.25 -15.37
C SER A 3 5.33 10.27 -16.05
N GLU A 4 6.59 9.92 -16.30
CA GLU A 4 7.59 10.77 -16.95
C GLU A 4 7.72 10.47 -18.45
N VAL A 5 7.10 9.38 -18.93
CA VAL A 5 7.13 9.03 -20.35
C VAL A 5 6.24 9.98 -21.14
N LYS A 6 6.79 10.51 -22.24
CA LYS A 6 6.05 11.31 -23.22
C LYS A 6 5.53 10.39 -24.32
N ALA A 7 4.25 10.51 -24.63
CA ALA A 7 3.62 9.79 -25.73
C ALA A 7 2.62 10.69 -26.47
N ALA A 8 2.34 10.37 -27.74
CA ALA A 8 1.35 11.08 -28.52
C ALA A 8 -0.05 10.63 -28.11
N GLY A 9 -0.88 11.58 -27.68
CA GLY A 9 -2.28 11.38 -27.33
C GLY A 9 -3.23 11.39 -28.54
N ARG A 10 -4.53 11.49 -28.25
CA ARG A 10 -5.62 11.45 -29.24
C ARG A 10 -5.53 12.51 -30.34
N GLY A 11 -4.99 13.73 -30.01
CA GLY A 11 -4.81 14.82 -30.97
C GLY A 11 -3.48 14.80 -31.73
N GLY A 12 -2.58 13.84 -31.45
CA GLY A 12 -1.20 13.82 -31.94
C GLY A 12 -0.25 14.67 -31.09
N ASP A 13 -0.74 15.37 -30.08
CA ASP A 13 0.06 16.15 -29.17
C ASP A 13 0.84 15.26 -28.21
N VAL A 14 2.14 15.54 -28.07
CA VAL A 14 3.04 14.76 -27.21
C VAL A 14 3.04 15.35 -25.81
N HIS A 15 2.52 14.61 -24.83
CA HIS A 15 2.50 15.01 -23.42
C HIS A 15 2.91 13.89 -22.46
N LEU A 16 3.13 14.25 -21.19
CA LEU A 16 3.52 13.28 -20.16
C LEU A 16 2.34 12.38 -19.77
N PHE A 17 2.64 11.10 -19.50
CA PHE A 17 1.65 10.13 -19.04
C PHE A 17 1.28 10.34 -17.57
N LYS A 18 0.52 11.39 -17.26
CA LYS A 18 0.03 11.69 -15.91
C LYS A 18 -1.41 11.17 -15.74
N LYS A 19 -1.57 9.85 -15.64
CA LYS A 19 -2.86 9.16 -15.60
C LYS A 19 -2.98 8.30 -14.32
N PRO A 20 -3.18 8.93 -13.12
CA PRO A 20 -3.21 8.22 -11.85
C PRO A 20 -4.39 7.25 -11.71
N TRP A 21 -5.55 7.62 -12.25
CA TRP A 21 -6.74 6.77 -12.18
C TRP A 21 -6.58 5.50 -13.01
N PHE A 22 -6.05 5.64 -14.23
CA PHE A 22 -5.74 4.49 -15.08
C PHE A 22 -4.65 3.60 -14.46
N GLN A 23 -3.63 4.18 -13.80
CA GLN A 23 -2.62 3.40 -13.10
C GLN A 23 -3.22 2.62 -11.92
N THR A 24 -4.19 3.20 -11.21
CA THR A 24 -4.95 2.50 -10.16
C THR A 24 -5.74 1.33 -10.73
N GLU A 25 -6.36 1.50 -11.88
CA GLU A 25 -7.08 0.41 -12.56
C GLU A 25 -6.12 -0.68 -13.04
N ALA A 26 -4.98 -0.31 -13.62
CA ALA A 26 -3.91 -1.26 -13.98
C ALA A 26 -3.38 -2.05 -12.75
N MET A 27 -3.36 -1.44 -11.56
CA MET A 27 -3.08 -2.14 -10.31
C MET A 27 -4.11 -3.23 -10.03
N PHE A 28 -5.41 -2.93 -10.13
CA PHE A 28 -6.46 -3.92 -9.91
C PHE A 28 -6.45 -5.04 -10.95
N VAL A 29 -6.08 -4.75 -12.20
CA VAL A 29 -5.84 -5.78 -13.23
C VAL A 29 -4.69 -6.71 -12.82
N GLY A 30 -3.61 -6.17 -12.25
CA GLY A 30 -2.52 -6.96 -11.69
C GLY A 30 -2.97 -7.86 -10.55
N MET A 31 -3.77 -7.32 -9.60
CA MET A 31 -4.35 -8.09 -8.51
C MET A 31 -5.33 -9.17 -9.00
N LEU A 32 -6.20 -8.84 -9.95
CA LEU A 32 -7.14 -9.79 -10.57
C LEU A 32 -6.40 -10.99 -11.20
N SER A 33 -5.22 -10.76 -11.77
CA SER A 33 -4.38 -11.82 -12.35
C SER A 33 -3.95 -12.88 -11.32
N CYS A 34 -4.03 -12.58 -10.01
CA CYS A 34 -3.81 -13.55 -8.93
C CYS A 34 -4.84 -14.68 -8.92
N LEU A 35 -6.05 -14.50 -9.50
CA LEU A 35 -7.00 -15.61 -9.69
C LEU A 35 -6.44 -16.68 -10.62
N ILE A 36 -5.74 -16.28 -11.68
CA ILE A 36 -5.07 -17.23 -12.59
C ILE A 36 -4.02 -18.03 -11.82
N VAL A 37 -3.22 -17.34 -10.99
CA VAL A 37 -2.21 -17.99 -10.13
C VAL A 37 -2.89 -18.96 -9.15
N TYR A 38 -4.01 -18.57 -8.56
CA TYR A 38 -4.80 -19.44 -7.66
C TYR A 38 -5.28 -20.70 -8.38
N GLU A 39 -5.87 -20.59 -9.56
CA GLU A 39 -6.34 -21.77 -10.31
C GLU A 39 -5.21 -22.67 -10.77
N ILE A 40 -4.07 -22.11 -11.19
CA ILE A 40 -2.86 -22.89 -11.51
C ILE A 40 -2.39 -23.68 -10.27
N MET A 41 -2.26 -23.03 -9.12
CA MET A 41 -1.84 -23.69 -7.88
C MET A 41 -2.83 -24.76 -7.45
N ARG A 42 -4.14 -24.50 -7.58
CA ARG A 42 -5.21 -25.46 -7.29
C ARG A 42 -5.14 -26.69 -8.19
N CYS A 43 -4.94 -26.51 -9.50
CA CYS A 43 -4.73 -27.61 -10.46
C CYS A 43 -3.49 -28.45 -10.12
N MET A 44 -2.37 -27.80 -9.78
CA MET A 44 -1.13 -28.48 -9.41
C MET A 44 -1.29 -29.28 -8.10
N ARG A 45 -2.00 -28.75 -7.09
CA ARG A 45 -2.29 -29.44 -5.82
C ARG A 45 -3.20 -30.66 -6.04
N LYS A 46 -4.24 -30.49 -6.87
CA LYS A 46 -5.15 -31.60 -7.25
C LYS A 46 -4.39 -32.73 -7.94
N SER A 47 -3.44 -32.42 -8.80
CA SER A 47 -2.57 -33.40 -9.47
C SER A 47 -1.68 -34.16 -8.48
N LYS A 48 -1.28 -33.54 -7.35
CA LYS A 48 -0.46 -34.16 -6.29
C LYS A 48 -1.27 -34.85 -5.19
N ASN A 49 -2.59 -35.01 -5.35
CA ASN A 49 -3.50 -35.63 -4.35
C ASN A 49 -3.48 -34.93 -2.96
N THR A 50 -3.02 -33.69 -2.87
CA THR A 50 -2.98 -32.90 -1.63
C THR A 50 -4.29 -32.10 -1.55
N GLN A 51 -5.28 -32.61 -0.82
CA GLN A 51 -6.53 -31.91 -0.57
C GLN A 51 -6.32 -30.89 0.56
N VAL A 52 -6.05 -29.65 0.24
CA VAL A 52 -6.19 -28.51 1.16
C VAL A 52 -7.38 -27.71 0.65
N ASP A 53 -8.44 -27.63 1.42
CA ASP A 53 -9.63 -26.85 1.08
C ASP A 53 -9.36 -25.37 1.43
N ASP A 54 -8.67 -24.69 0.53
CA ASP A 54 -8.34 -23.25 0.63
C ASP A 54 -9.42 -22.37 -0.06
N SER A 55 -10.58 -22.98 -0.40
CA SER A 55 -11.67 -22.25 -1.06
C SER A 55 -12.56 -21.56 -0.03
N ILE A 56 -13.17 -20.46 -0.46
CA ILE A 56 -14.19 -19.77 0.34
C ILE A 56 -15.46 -20.63 0.37
N GLN A 57 -15.81 -21.18 1.52
CA GLN A 57 -16.95 -22.12 1.67
C GLN A 57 -18.32 -21.42 1.59
N HIS A 58 -18.42 -20.14 2.01
CA HIS A 58 -19.67 -19.40 2.03
C HIS A 58 -19.65 -18.22 1.05
N TRP A 59 -20.65 -18.13 0.18
CA TRP A 59 -20.78 -17.06 -0.79
C TRP A 59 -20.73 -15.63 -0.20
N LYS A 60 -21.17 -15.44 1.05
CA LYS A 60 -21.09 -14.16 1.77
C LYS A 60 -19.65 -13.67 1.95
N HIS A 61 -18.69 -14.56 2.09
CA HIS A 61 -17.28 -14.19 2.27
C HIS A 61 -16.68 -13.58 1.00
N TYR A 62 -17.21 -13.90 -0.20
CA TYR A 62 -16.82 -13.20 -1.44
C TYR A 62 -17.18 -11.71 -1.41
N PHE A 63 -18.28 -11.35 -0.75
CA PHE A 63 -18.67 -9.95 -0.55
C PHE A 63 -17.87 -9.28 0.57
N TYR A 64 -17.44 -10.00 1.59
CA TYR A 64 -16.59 -9.40 2.64
C TYR A 64 -15.24 -8.94 2.10
N VAL A 65 -14.72 -9.58 1.05
CA VAL A 65 -13.49 -9.16 0.36
C VAL A 65 -13.68 -7.83 -0.40
N ALA A 66 -14.91 -7.41 -0.67
CA ALA A 66 -15.15 -6.08 -1.24
C ALA A 66 -14.75 -4.95 -0.28
N ALA A 67 -14.80 -5.18 1.06
CA ALA A 67 -14.45 -4.15 2.03
C ALA A 67 -12.98 -3.72 1.94
N PRO A 68 -11.97 -4.61 1.99
CA PRO A 68 -10.58 -4.22 1.78
C PRO A 68 -10.33 -3.64 0.38
N ALA A 69 -10.98 -4.15 -0.67
CA ALA A 69 -10.87 -3.57 -2.02
C ALA A 69 -11.33 -2.10 -2.08
N MET A 70 -12.44 -1.77 -1.38
CA MET A 70 -12.91 -0.39 -1.27
C MET A 70 -11.96 0.48 -0.46
N CYS A 71 -11.39 -0.04 0.62
CA CYS A 71 -10.37 0.66 1.39
C CYS A 71 -9.14 0.97 0.52
N ASP A 72 -8.68 0.00 -0.27
CA ASP A 72 -7.53 0.17 -1.18
C ASP A 72 -7.80 1.24 -2.23
N LEU A 73 -8.94 1.19 -2.89
CA LEU A 73 -9.34 2.21 -3.88
C LEU A 73 -9.39 3.60 -3.24
N CYS A 74 -10.08 3.77 -2.11
CA CYS A 74 -10.20 5.05 -1.43
C CYS A 74 -8.83 5.57 -0.96
N ALA A 75 -8.00 4.73 -0.36
CA ALA A 75 -6.66 5.11 0.11
C ALA A 75 -5.77 5.52 -1.05
N THR A 76 -5.78 4.78 -2.16
CA THR A 76 -4.99 5.08 -3.35
C THR A 76 -5.42 6.40 -3.99
N CYS A 77 -6.73 6.69 -4.05
CA CYS A 77 -7.24 7.97 -4.54
C CYS A 77 -6.73 9.15 -3.68
N LEU A 78 -6.83 9.06 -2.36
CA LEU A 78 -6.36 10.10 -1.45
C LEU A 78 -4.84 10.30 -1.53
N MET A 79 -4.08 9.20 -1.65
CA MET A 79 -2.63 9.26 -1.82
C MET A 79 -2.23 9.91 -3.14
N ASN A 80 -2.91 9.61 -4.24
CA ASN A 80 -2.65 10.22 -5.54
C ASN A 80 -2.91 11.72 -5.52
N ILE A 81 -4.00 12.16 -4.89
CA ILE A 81 -4.29 13.59 -4.71
C ILE A 81 -3.20 14.24 -3.85
N GLY A 82 -2.78 13.62 -2.75
CA GLY A 82 -1.72 14.12 -1.89
C GLY A 82 -0.35 14.24 -2.57
N LEU A 83 -0.08 13.45 -3.62
CA LEU A 83 1.18 13.49 -4.35
C LEU A 83 1.33 14.74 -5.23
N PHE A 84 0.26 15.51 -5.51
CA PHE A 84 0.35 16.68 -6.39
C PHE A 84 1.28 17.77 -5.87
N TYR A 85 1.37 17.96 -4.55
CA TYR A 85 2.12 19.04 -3.92
C TYR A 85 3.26 18.53 -3.00
N LEU A 86 3.54 17.24 -3.00
CA LEU A 86 4.62 16.64 -2.22
C LEU A 86 5.72 16.10 -3.13
N ALA A 87 6.96 16.14 -2.65
CA ALA A 87 8.05 15.39 -3.24
C ALA A 87 7.81 13.88 -3.08
N SER A 88 8.26 13.11 -4.05
CA SER A 88 8.04 11.65 -4.08
C SER A 88 8.65 10.94 -2.86
N SER A 89 9.80 11.39 -2.37
CA SER A 89 10.45 10.87 -1.16
C SER A 89 9.59 11.08 0.07
N VAL A 90 9.14 12.30 0.31
CA VAL A 90 8.28 12.65 1.46
C VAL A 90 6.98 11.85 1.41
N TRP A 91 6.35 11.77 0.24
CA TRP A 91 5.15 10.95 0.05
C TRP A 91 5.39 9.48 0.43
N GLN A 92 6.52 8.89 -0.01
CA GLN A 92 6.90 7.52 0.35
C GLN A 92 7.11 7.34 1.86
N MET A 93 7.77 8.30 2.51
CA MET A 93 8.08 8.24 3.94
C MET A 93 6.85 8.42 4.82
N LEU A 94 5.89 9.30 4.42
CA LEU A 94 4.62 9.50 5.11
C LEU A 94 3.79 8.21 5.19
N ARG A 95 3.96 7.29 4.24
CA ARG A 95 3.33 5.96 4.28
C ARG A 95 3.78 5.14 5.50
N GLY A 96 4.93 5.45 6.10
CA GLY A 96 5.36 4.83 7.36
C GLY A 96 4.40 5.05 8.53
N SER A 97 3.52 6.07 8.47
CA SER A 97 2.48 6.29 9.49
C SER A 97 1.46 5.15 9.61
N MET A 98 1.37 4.30 8.60
CA MET A 98 0.52 3.11 8.62
C MET A 98 0.76 2.21 9.83
N VAL A 99 2.01 2.13 10.34
CA VAL A 99 2.36 1.35 11.54
C VAL A 99 1.58 1.82 12.76
N ILE A 100 1.44 3.13 12.93
CA ILE A 100 0.71 3.72 14.07
C ILE A 100 -0.76 3.29 14.02
N PHE A 101 -1.39 3.48 12.86
CA PHE A 101 -2.81 3.21 12.67
C PHE A 101 -3.11 1.72 12.70
N SER A 102 -2.25 0.87 12.08
CA SER A 102 -2.42 -0.58 12.14
C SER A 102 -2.27 -1.12 13.56
N ALA A 103 -1.40 -0.53 14.38
CA ALA A 103 -1.28 -0.86 15.79
C ALA A 103 -2.56 -0.52 16.56
N ILE A 104 -3.07 0.71 16.42
CA ILE A 104 -4.31 1.15 17.07
C ILE A 104 -5.49 0.27 16.67
N LEU A 105 -5.68 0.03 15.37
CA LEU A 105 -6.76 -0.80 14.86
C LEU A 105 -6.64 -2.26 15.31
N SER A 106 -5.41 -2.78 15.41
CA SER A 106 -5.17 -4.14 15.93
C SER A 106 -5.54 -4.26 17.41
N ILE A 107 -5.37 -3.21 18.22
CA ILE A 107 -5.86 -3.18 19.60
C ILE A 107 -7.40 -3.21 19.62
N LEU A 108 -8.02 -2.36 18.81
CA LEU A 108 -9.47 -2.17 18.82
C LEU A 108 -10.23 -3.40 18.28
N PHE A 109 -9.80 -3.92 17.13
CA PHE A 109 -10.52 -5.00 16.42
C PHE A 109 -9.99 -6.39 16.73
N LEU A 110 -8.67 -6.58 16.82
CA LEU A 110 -8.07 -7.89 17.09
C LEU A 110 -7.77 -8.10 18.59
N LYS A 111 -8.06 -7.11 19.45
CA LYS A 111 -7.82 -7.15 20.90
C LYS A 111 -6.39 -7.50 21.28
N LYS A 112 -5.41 -7.16 20.43
CA LYS A 112 -3.98 -7.39 20.71
C LYS A 112 -3.54 -6.53 21.89
N ARG A 113 -2.69 -7.10 22.77
CA ARG A 113 -2.10 -6.37 23.90
C ARG A 113 -0.70 -5.90 23.51
N TYR A 114 -0.40 -4.62 23.73
CA TYR A 114 0.90 -4.04 23.48
C TYR A 114 1.60 -3.69 24.79
N VAL A 115 2.90 -3.98 24.84
CA VAL A 115 3.79 -3.76 26.00
C VAL A 115 4.62 -2.49 25.74
N GLY A 116 5.39 -2.03 26.73
CA GLY A 116 6.11 -0.75 26.71
C GLY A 116 6.95 -0.48 25.46
N TYR A 117 7.66 -1.48 24.90
CA TYR A 117 8.47 -1.29 23.69
C TYR A 117 7.63 -0.98 22.43
N HIS A 118 6.38 -1.47 22.34
CA HIS A 118 5.48 -1.10 21.24
C HIS A 118 5.12 0.40 21.31
N TRP A 119 4.81 0.91 22.51
CA TRP A 119 4.49 2.33 22.70
C TRP A 119 5.68 3.23 22.40
N THR A 120 6.90 2.80 22.82
CA THR A 120 8.12 3.51 22.47
C THR A 120 8.38 3.49 20.97
N GLY A 121 8.12 2.36 20.30
CA GLY A 121 8.20 2.25 18.85
C GLY A 121 7.23 3.21 18.14
N ILE A 122 5.97 3.27 18.57
CA ILE A 122 4.97 4.22 18.04
C ILE A 122 5.43 5.67 18.24
N LEU A 123 5.95 6.02 19.41
CA LEU A 123 6.45 7.37 19.70
C LEU A 123 7.59 7.75 18.73
N LEU A 124 8.56 6.85 18.53
CA LEU A 124 9.67 7.07 17.61
C LEU A 124 9.19 7.21 16.15
N VAL A 125 8.24 6.36 15.70
CA VAL A 125 7.64 6.49 14.39
C VAL A 125 6.96 7.84 14.22
N THR A 126 6.24 8.31 15.25
CA THR A 126 5.58 9.63 15.24
C THR A 126 6.59 10.77 15.14
N VAL A 127 7.67 10.72 15.94
CA VAL A 127 8.75 11.73 15.90
C VAL A 127 9.41 11.74 14.51
N GLY A 128 9.75 10.57 13.96
CA GLY A 128 10.32 10.45 12.63
C GLY A 128 9.41 11.03 11.57
N LEU A 129 8.10 10.75 11.64
CA LEU A 129 7.09 11.27 10.71
C LEU A 129 7.00 12.80 10.75
N VAL A 130 6.98 13.39 11.95
CA VAL A 130 6.96 14.86 12.12
C VAL A 130 8.23 15.47 11.53
N THR A 131 9.39 14.86 11.75
CA THR A 131 10.67 15.33 11.20
C THR A 131 10.68 15.30 9.68
N VAL A 132 10.20 14.20 9.06
CA VAL A 132 10.06 14.08 7.59
C VAL A 132 9.07 15.10 7.06
N SER A 133 7.92 15.30 7.73
CA SER A 133 6.94 16.31 7.31
C SER A 133 7.52 17.72 7.36
N PHE A 134 8.34 18.01 8.38
CA PHE A 134 8.99 19.32 8.53
C PHE A 134 9.99 19.59 7.41
N SER A 135 10.73 18.57 6.94
CA SER A 135 11.67 18.73 5.82
C SER A 135 10.99 19.22 4.53
N SER A 136 9.71 18.86 4.33
CA SER A 136 8.94 19.31 3.14
C SER A 136 8.73 20.81 3.10
N PHE A 137 8.69 21.48 4.26
CA PHE A 137 8.57 22.93 4.34
C PHE A 137 9.92 23.65 4.20
N MET A 138 11.02 22.90 4.27
CA MET A 138 12.38 23.45 4.13
C MET A 138 12.93 23.34 2.70
N LYS A 139 12.26 22.60 1.80
CA LYS A 139 12.67 22.51 0.40
C LYS A 139 12.40 23.84 -0.29
N ASP A 140 13.45 24.39 -0.95
CA ASP A 140 13.36 25.65 -1.69
C ASP A 140 12.35 25.57 -2.84
N GLU A 141 11.75 26.72 -3.20
CA GLU A 141 10.67 26.88 -4.19
C GLU A 141 11.02 26.36 -5.59
N ASP A 142 12.29 26.17 -5.91
CA ASP A 142 12.75 25.68 -7.23
C ASP A 142 12.55 24.18 -7.46
N GLU A 143 12.38 23.37 -6.40
CA GLU A 143 12.22 21.92 -6.52
C GLU A 143 10.80 21.42 -6.21
N SER A 144 10.04 22.13 -5.41
CA SER A 144 8.61 21.90 -5.25
C SER A 144 7.84 22.74 -6.26
N LYS A 145 6.95 22.16 -7.05
CA LYS A 145 5.90 22.88 -7.75
C LYS A 145 5.45 24.01 -6.83
N GLN A 146 5.43 25.27 -7.25
CA GLN A 146 5.07 26.48 -6.49
C GLN A 146 3.84 26.29 -5.57
N ALA A 147 4.00 25.46 -4.54
CA ALA A 147 2.92 25.05 -3.64
C ALA A 147 2.94 25.93 -2.40
N THR A 148 1.80 26.47 -2.04
CA THR A 148 1.67 27.23 -0.80
C THR A 148 1.82 26.31 0.42
N PRO A 149 2.30 26.81 1.59
CA PRO A 149 2.38 26.01 2.82
C PRO A 149 1.06 25.32 3.20
N ALA A 150 -0.08 25.96 2.89
CA ALA A 150 -1.41 25.39 3.09
C ALA A 150 -1.66 24.17 2.20
N GLN A 151 -1.24 24.20 0.93
CA GLN A 151 -1.35 23.06 0.00
C GLN A 151 -0.45 21.90 0.42
N ILE A 152 0.77 22.16 0.86
CA ILE A 152 1.67 21.15 1.40
C ILE A 152 1.05 20.50 2.65
N GLY A 153 0.56 21.31 3.59
CA GLY A 153 -0.11 20.81 4.80
C GLY A 153 -1.34 19.97 4.50
N MET A 154 -2.17 20.40 3.53
CA MET A 154 -3.33 19.62 3.07
C MET A 154 -2.91 18.29 2.45
N SER A 155 -1.86 18.26 1.63
CA SER A 155 -1.36 17.04 1.00
C SER A 155 -0.80 16.06 2.03
N ILE A 156 -0.07 16.54 3.04
CA ILE A 156 0.39 15.73 4.17
C ILE A 156 -0.82 15.11 4.90
N ALA A 157 -1.85 15.91 5.20
CA ALA A 157 -3.06 15.43 5.87
C ALA A 157 -3.80 14.37 5.04
N LEU A 158 -3.88 14.54 3.72
CA LEU A 158 -4.50 13.57 2.81
C LEU A 158 -3.73 12.24 2.79
N VAL A 159 -2.40 12.29 2.68
CA VAL A 159 -1.56 11.08 2.67
C VAL A 159 -1.65 10.35 4.01
N VAL A 160 -1.55 11.06 5.13
CA VAL A 160 -1.68 10.46 6.47
C VAL A 160 -3.09 9.90 6.69
N GLY A 161 -4.13 10.62 6.25
CA GLY A 161 -5.52 10.14 6.27
C GLY A 161 -5.71 8.87 5.45
N ALA A 162 -5.10 8.78 4.27
CA ALA A 162 -5.10 7.58 3.45
C ALA A 162 -4.48 6.37 4.19
N GLN A 163 -3.45 6.60 5.03
CA GLN A 163 -2.84 5.52 5.80
C GLN A 163 -3.76 4.93 6.88
N ILE A 164 -4.72 5.70 7.39
CA ILE A 164 -5.76 5.17 8.30
C ILE A 164 -6.62 4.15 7.56
N ILE A 165 -7.04 4.49 6.34
CA ILE A 165 -7.87 3.61 5.50
C ILE A 165 -7.07 2.37 5.09
N GLN A 166 -5.81 2.55 4.70
CA GLN A 166 -4.93 1.44 4.30
C GLN A 166 -4.59 0.52 5.48
N ALA A 167 -4.41 1.06 6.68
CA ALA A 167 -4.26 0.26 7.90
C ALA A 167 -5.53 -0.55 8.20
N SER A 168 -6.71 0.02 7.97
CA SER A 168 -7.98 -0.70 8.10
C SER A 168 -8.07 -1.85 7.10
N GLN A 169 -7.66 -1.65 5.85
CA GLN A 169 -7.57 -2.69 4.82
C GLN A 169 -6.74 -3.88 5.32
N ILE A 170 -5.49 -3.64 5.73
CA ILE A 170 -4.57 -4.72 6.17
C ILE A 170 -5.11 -5.48 7.38
N VAL A 171 -5.78 -4.80 8.31
CA VAL A 171 -6.40 -5.44 9.49
C VAL A 171 -7.59 -6.30 9.08
N ILE A 172 -8.40 -5.85 8.12
CA ILE A 172 -9.51 -6.65 7.57
C ILE A 172 -8.96 -7.87 6.81
N GLU A 173 -7.92 -7.70 6.02
CA GLU A 173 -7.24 -8.81 5.33
C GLU A 173 -6.70 -9.86 6.31
N GLU A 174 -6.04 -9.43 7.41
CA GLU A 174 -5.57 -10.34 8.45
C GLU A 174 -6.73 -11.10 9.08
N TYR A 175 -7.85 -10.41 9.35
CA TYR A 175 -9.06 -11.04 9.87
C TYR A 175 -9.64 -12.08 8.91
N LEU A 176 -9.73 -11.74 7.62
CA LEU A 176 -10.23 -12.66 6.58
C LEU A 176 -9.33 -13.89 6.42
N LEU A 177 -8.02 -13.71 6.35
CA LEU A 177 -7.06 -14.81 6.24
C LEU A 177 -7.13 -15.79 7.41
N LYS A 178 -7.30 -15.27 8.63
CA LYS A 178 -7.34 -16.10 9.86
C LYS A 178 -8.68 -16.80 10.07
N ASN A 179 -9.80 -16.14 9.76
CA ASN A 179 -11.13 -16.67 10.06
C ASN A 179 -11.76 -17.40 8.88
N VAL A 180 -11.53 -16.94 7.64
CA VAL A 180 -12.08 -17.58 6.43
C VAL A 180 -11.16 -18.69 5.92
N LYS A 181 -9.86 -18.67 6.30
CA LYS A 181 -8.83 -19.64 5.89
C LYS A 181 -8.69 -19.78 4.36
N ALA A 182 -9.01 -18.71 3.63
CA ALA A 182 -8.88 -18.69 2.17
C ALA A 182 -7.41 -18.53 1.74
N ALA A 183 -7.07 -19.01 0.55
CA ALA A 183 -5.74 -18.80 -0.02
C ALA A 183 -5.45 -17.32 -0.24
N ALA A 184 -4.21 -16.88 0.06
CA ALA A 184 -3.77 -15.51 -0.16
C ALA A 184 -4.03 -15.02 -1.60
N SER A 185 -3.71 -15.84 -2.60
CA SER A 185 -3.93 -15.54 -4.02
C SER A 185 -5.41 -15.38 -4.39
N LEU A 186 -6.31 -16.11 -3.70
CA LEU A 186 -7.75 -15.97 -3.91
C LEU A 186 -8.26 -14.64 -3.36
N ILE A 187 -7.85 -14.25 -2.16
CA ILE A 187 -8.26 -12.97 -1.55
C ILE A 187 -7.77 -11.80 -2.41
N VAL A 188 -6.47 -11.75 -2.77
CA VAL A 188 -5.92 -10.68 -3.62
C VAL A 188 -6.64 -10.60 -4.96
N GLY A 189 -6.91 -11.76 -5.57
CA GLY A 189 -7.61 -11.80 -6.86
C GLY A 189 -9.05 -11.31 -6.79
N LEU A 190 -9.76 -11.60 -5.69
CA LEU A 190 -11.10 -11.09 -5.44
C LEU A 190 -11.11 -9.58 -5.12
N GLU A 191 -10.10 -9.10 -4.39
CA GLU A 191 -9.89 -7.65 -4.21
C GLU A 191 -9.69 -6.95 -5.54
N GLY A 192 -8.84 -7.53 -6.43
CA GLY A 192 -8.65 -7.04 -7.79
C GLY A 192 -9.94 -7.03 -8.60
N MET A 193 -10.80 -8.05 -8.45
CA MET A 193 -12.10 -8.12 -9.11
C MET A 193 -13.05 -7.00 -8.62
N TRP A 194 -13.21 -6.85 -7.30
CA TRP A 194 -14.11 -5.84 -6.74
C TRP A 194 -13.58 -4.42 -6.98
N GLY A 195 -12.26 -4.21 -6.77
CA GLY A 195 -11.61 -2.92 -6.99
C GLY A 195 -11.68 -2.50 -8.46
N GLY A 196 -11.39 -3.41 -9.40
CA GLY A 196 -11.48 -3.16 -10.83
C GLY A 196 -12.91 -2.89 -11.28
N LEU A 197 -13.91 -3.66 -10.79
CA LEU A 197 -15.32 -3.41 -11.14
C LEU A 197 -15.79 -2.00 -10.75
N VAL A 198 -15.42 -1.55 -9.54
CA VAL A 198 -15.76 -0.20 -9.06
C VAL A 198 -14.88 0.85 -9.71
N GLY A 199 -13.58 0.54 -9.94
CA GLY A 199 -12.61 1.42 -10.59
C GLY A 199 -13.01 1.80 -12.01
N VAL A 200 -13.54 0.85 -12.80
CA VAL A 200 -14.11 1.14 -14.13
C VAL A 200 -15.26 2.16 -14.01
N GLY A 201 -16.12 2.02 -12.99
CA GLY A 201 -17.17 3.00 -12.71
C GLY A 201 -16.60 4.39 -12.36
N VAL A 202 -15.54 4.42 -11.55
CA VAL A 202 -14.83 5.65 -11.19
C VAL A 202 -14.19 6.29 -12.42
N LEU A 203 -13.53 5.52 -13.30
CA LEU A 203 -12.97 6.02 -14.56
C LEU A 203 -14.05 6.67 -15.43
N ALA A 204 -15.23 6.06 -15.52
CA ALA A 204 -16.34 6.64 -16.28
C ALA A 204 -16.83 7.97 -15.69
N ILE A 205 -16.84 8.11 -14.36
CA ILE A 205 -17.18 9.37 -13.68
C ILE A 205 -16.11 10.42 -13.93
N VAL A 206 -14.85 10.06 -13.74
CA VAL A 206 -13.67 10.93 -13.88
C VAL A 206 -13.53 11.44 -15.32
N GLN A 207 -13.79 10.60 -16.32
CA GLN A 207 -13.85 10.98 -17.74
C GLN A 207 -14.91 12.09 -18.02
N ASN A 208 -16.03 12.08 -17.30
CA ASN A 208 -17.12 13.01 -17.49
C ASN A 208 -17.13 14.18 -16.47
N THR A 209 -16.09 14.31 -15.64
CA THR A 209 -15.98 15.38 -14.67
C THR A 209 -15.85 16.74 -15.38
N PRO A 210 -16.63 17.76 -14.96
CA PRO A 210 -16.59 19.08 -15.62
C PRO A 210 -15.23 19.77 -15.46
N THR A 211 -14.69 20.28 -16.55
CA THR A 211 -13.39 20.98 -16.61
C THR A 211 -13.49 22.49 -16.27
N ASN A 212 -14.65 22.93 -15.80
CA ASN A 212 -14.91 24.35 -15.51
C ASN A 212 -14.24 24.87 -14.23
N ILE A 213 -13.77 23.98 -13.36
CA ILE A 213 -13.12 24.30 -12.09
C ILE A 213 -11.66 23.82 -12.18
N PRO A 214 -10.66 24.72 -12.28
CA PRO A 214 -9.27 24.31 -12.51
C PRO A 214 -8.71 23.31 -11.49
N LEU A 215 -9.11 23.43 -10.22
CA LEU A 215 -8.69 22.50 -9.16
C LEU A 215 -9.28 21.10 -9.34
N VAL A 216 -10.56 21.02 -9.70
CA VAL A 216 -11.26 19.75 -9.92
C VAL A 216 -10.75 19.07 -11.19
N GLU A 217 -10.51 19.85 -12.26
CA GLU A 217 -9.91 19.36 -13.49
C GLU A 217 -8.53 18.76 -13.23
N GLN A 218 -7.67 19.47 -12.52
CA GLN A 218 -6.31 19.01 -12.24
C GLN A 218 -6.26 17.75 -11.36
N MET A 219 -7.21 17.60 -10.43
CA MET A 219 -7.20 16.52 -9.43
C MET A 219 -8.02 15.29 -9.85
N PHE A 220 -9.11 15.49 -10.58
CA PHE A 220 -10.09 14.44 -10.83
C PHE A 220 -10.34 14.15 -12.31
N HIS A 221 -10.09 15.10 -13.22
CA HIS A 221 -10.34 14.83 -14.64
C HIS A 221 -9.21 14.01 -15.25
N GLU A 222 -9.57 12.89 -15.86
CA GLU A 222 -8.63 12.07 -16.63
C GLU A 222 -9.32 11.53 -17.91
N ASP A 223 -8.74 11.86 -19.06
CA ASP A 223 -9.19 11.31 -20.33
C ASP A 223 -8.63 9.89 -20.54
N THR A 224 -9.47 8.90 -20.27
CA THR A 224 -9.16 7.48 -20.43
C THR A 224 -9.01 7.09 -21.90
N ILE A 225 -9.75 7.74 -22.81
CA ILE A 225 -9.64 7.49 -24.25
C ILE A 225 -8.27 7.92 -24.75
N ASP A 226 -7.79 9.10 -24.33
CA ASP A 226 -6.45 9.58 -24.61
C ASP A 226 -5.37 8.61 -24.11
N THR A 227 -5.58 8.01 -22.95
CA THR A 227 -4.68 6.99 -22.39
C THR A 227 -4.48 5.81 -23.32
N PHE A 228 -5.56 5.29 -23.93
CA PHE A 228 -5.45 4.18 -24.89
C PHE A 228 -4.72 4.59 -26.18
N TYR A 229 -4.89 5.82 -26.66
CA TYR A 229 -4.11 6.35 -27.78
C TYR A 229 -2.63 6.45 -27.43
N MET A 230 -2.28 6.97 -26.24
CA MET A 230 -0.89 7.03 -25.78
C MET A 230 -0.24 5.65 -25.68
N LEU A 231 -0.97 4.64 -25.19
CA LEU A 231 -0.50 3.25 -25.12
C LEU A 231 -0.27 2.65 -26.52
N GLY A 232 -1.19 2.94 -27.47
CA GLY A 232 -1.06 2.46 -28.84
C GLY A 232 0.11 3.11 -29.60
N ASN A 233 0.41 4.38 -29.30
CA ASN A 233 1.42 5.16 -29.99
C ASN A 233 2.84 5.00 -29.39
N SER A 234 2.98 4.44 -28.19
CA SER A 234 4.28 4.27 -27.51
C SER A 234 4.49 2.85 -27.01
N THR A 235 5.32 2.09 -27.74
CA THR A 235 5.73 0.73 -27.32
C THR A 235 6.45 0.74 -25.97
N VAL A 236 7.23 1.78 -25.67
CA VAL A 236 7.94 1.93 -24.39
C VAL A 236 6.91 2.03 -23.24
N LEU A 237 5.89 2.87 -23.41
CA LEU A 237 4.83 3.04 -22.40
C LEU A 237 4.06 1.74 -22.19
N LEU A 238 3.72 1.04 -23.28
CA LEU A 238 3.02 -0.25 -23.21
C LEU A 238 3.82 -1.28 -22.41
N VAL A 239 5.12 -1.42 -22.72
CA VAL A 239 6.03 -2.34 -22.02
C VAL A 239 6.12 -1.98 -20.54
N LEU A 240 6.25 -0.70 -20.19
CA LEU A 240 6.31 -0.25 -18.81
C LEU A 240 5.01 -0.55 -18.04
N ILE A 241 3.83 -0.37 -18.66
CA ILE A 241 2.55 -0.73 -18.04
C ILE A 241 2.44 -2.24 -17.80
N ILE A 242 2.89 -3.06 -18.74
CA ILE A 242 2.92 -4.53 -18.56
C ILE A 242 3.84 -4.90 -17.39
N PHE A 243 5.04 -4.32 -17.32
CA PHE A 243 5.94 -4.53 -16.18
C PHE A 243 5.33 -4.05 -14.86
N TYR A 244 4.62 -2.92 -14.87
CA TYR A 244 3.91 -2.41 -13.70
C TYR A 244 2.85 -3.41 -13.22
N ILE A 245 2.00 -3.93 -14.12
CA ILE A 245 0.97 -4.94 -13.79
C ILE A 245 1.60 -6.19 -13.19
N LEU A 246 2.69 -6.71 -13.78
CA LEU A 246 3.41 -7.87 -13.26
C LEU A 246 4.05 -7.60 -11.89
N ALA A 247 4.67 -6.44 -11.71
CA ALA A 247 5.26 -6.04 -10.43
C ALA A 247 4.20 -5.96 -9.33
N ILE A 248 3.03 -5.39 -9.62
CA ILE A 248 1.91 -5.28 -8.70
C ILE A 248 1.33 -6.66 -8.34
N LEU A 249 1.21 -7.56 -9.33
CA LEU A 249 0.79 -8.95 -9.07
C LEU A 249 1.70 -9.59 -8.01
N PHE A 250 3.01 -9.59 -8.24
CA PHE A 250 3.95 -10.21 -7.29
C PHE A 250 3.98 -9.49 -5.94
N TYR A 251 3.95 -8.16 -5.95
CA TYR A 251 3.96 -7.35 -4.73
C TYR A 251 2.76 -7.67 -3.83
N ASN A 252 1.54 -7.68 -4.36
CA ASN A 252 0.34 -7.95 -3.57
C ASN A 252 0.26 -9.44 -3.18
N LEU A 253 0.60 -10.36 -4.08
CA LEU A 253 0.62 -11.78 -3.78
C LEU A 253 1.59 -12.10 -2.64
N PHE A 254 2.84 -11.65 -2.73
CA PHE A 254 3.83 -11.90 -1.67
C PHE A 254 3.50 -11.15 -0.38
N GLY A 255 3.00 -9.92 -0.47
CA GLY A 255 2.54 -9.16 0.68
C GLY A 255 1.44 -9.88 1.45
N MET A 256 0.45 -10.42 0.74
CA MET A 256 -0.63 -11.21 1.34
C MET A 256 -0.14 -12.55 1.91
N MET A 257 0.80 -13.23 1.24
CA MET A 257 1.42 -14.45 1.76
C MET A 257 2.20 -14.18 3.07
N VAL A 258 2.89 -13.05 3.18
CA VAL A 258 3.54 -12.62 4.42
C VAL A 258 2.51 -12.37 5.52
N THR A 259 1.39 -11.71 5.20
CA THR A 259 0.29 -11.48 6.15
C THR A 259 -0.32 -12.80 6.62
N GLN A 260 -0.49 -13.76 5.71
CA GLN A 260 -1.03 -15.10 6.01
C GLN A 260 -0.11 -15.89 6.91
N THR A 261 1.21 -15.90 6.61
CA THR A 261 2.19 -16.74 7.32
C THR A 261 2.60 -16.14 8.66
N TYR A 262 2.72 -14.82 8.73
CA TYR A 262 3.19 -14.11 9.92
C TYR A 262 2.10 -13.22 10.52
N SER A 263 1.95 -12.00 10.02
CA SER A 263 0.88 -11.06 10.41
C SER A 263 0.90 -9.80 9.55
N ALA A 264 -0.17 -8.98 9.66
CA ALA A 264 -0.23 -7.62 9.09
C ALA A 264 0.97 -6.75 9.52
N VAL A 265 1.44 -6.93 10.75
CA VAL A 265 2.57 -6.18 11.31
C VAL A 265 3.89 -6.48 10.58
N TYR A 266 4.16 -7.75 10.24
CA TYR A 266 5.34 -8.09 9.43
C TYR A 266 5.26 -7.49 8.02
N ARG A 267 4.07 -7.39 7.44
CA ARG A 267 3.87 -6.70 6.16
C ARG A 267 4.28 -5.23 6.25
N THR A 268 3.95 -4.54 7.36
CA THR A 268 4.37 -3.13 7.54
C THR A 268 5.89 -2.96 7.62
N ILE A 269 6.63 -3.95 8.14
CA ILE A 269 8.10 -3.94 8.10
C ILE A 269 8.60 -3.98 6.65
N MET A 270 8.06 -4.90 5.85
CA MET A 270 8.44 -5.03 4.43
C MET A 270 8.14 -3.75 3.65
N GLU A 271 7.03 -3.06 3.95
CA GLU A 271 6.71 -1.76 3.39
C GLU A 271 7.76 -0.69 3.73
N ALA A 272 8.21 -0.66 4.99
CA ALA A 272 9.24 0.29 5.41
C ALA A 272 10.60 0.01 4.74
N VAL A 273 11.00 -1.27 4.64
CA VAL A 273 12.23 -1.68 3.93
C VAL A 273 12.14 -1.32 2.44
N ARG A 274 10.99 -1.56 1.80
CA ARG A 274 10.75 -1.16 0.41
C ARG A 274 10.94 0.36 0.23
N THR A 275 10.39 1.16 1.11
CA THR A 275 10.53 2.63 1.07
C THR A 275 11.99 3.04 1.12
N MET A 276 12.78 2.42 2.01
CA MET A 276 14.23 2.63 2.09
C MET A 276 14.94 2.30 0.76
N CYS A 277 14.63 1.14 0.18
CA CYS A 277 15.22 0.74 -1.10
C CYS A 277 14.88 1.74 -2.22
N ILE A 278 13.63 2.21 -2.30
CA ILE A 278 13.21 3.20 -3.30
C ILE A 278 13.99 4.51 -3.14
N TRP A 279 14.14 5.00 -1.89
CA TRP A 279 14.86 6.23 -1.62
C TRP A 279 16.35 6.12 -2.01
N ILE A 280 17.02 5.01 -1.67
CA ILE A 280 18.42 4.74 -2.06
C ILE A 280 18.53 4.73 -3.59
N VAL A 281 17.61 4.06 -4.29
CA VAL A 281 17.61 3.98 -5.75
C VAL A 281 17.43 5.37 -6.36
N ASN A 282 16.55 6.21 -5.83
CA ASN A 282 16.36 7.60 -6.31
C ASN A 282 17.63 8.44 -6.17
N ILE A 283 18.36 8.30 -5.08
CA ILE A 283 19.66 8.97 -4.90
C ILE A 283 20.67 8.44 -5.93
N ILE A 284 20.77 7.12 -6.11
CA ILE A 284 21.68 6.53 -7.08
C ILE A 284 21.39 7.04 -8.50
N ILE A 285 20.12 7.12 -8.88
CA ILE A 285 19.70 7.63 -10.19
C ILE A 285 20.15 9.08 -10.37
N TYR A 286 19.99 9.92 -9.35
CA TYR A 286 20.46 11.31 -9.41
C TYR A 286 21.98 11.42 -9.66
N PHE A 287 22.79 10.49 -9.16
CA PHE A 287 24.23 10.48 -9.44
C PHE A 287 24.55 10.10 -10.89
N PHE A 288 23.72 9.27 -11.55
CA PHE A 288 23.93 8.89 -12.95
C PHE A 288 23.25 9.86 -13.94
N ASP A 289 22.10 10.38 -13.57
CA ASP A 289 21.34 11.31 -14.41
C ASP A 289 20.75 12.44 -13.54
N HIS A 290 21.40 13.60 -13.63
CA HIS A 290 21.02 14.80 -12.86
C HIS A 290 19.66 15.38 -13.26
N SER A 291 19.06 14.90 -14.36
CA SER A 291 17.71 15.30 -14.79
C SER A 291 16.61 14.49 -14.12
N HIS A 292 16.96 13.32 -13.53
CA HIS A 292 16.06 12.42 -12.85
C HIS A 292 16.57 12.12 -11.44
N GLY A 293 15.66 11.84 -10.50
CA GLY A 293 16.00 11.59 -9.10
C GLY A 293 15.93 12.84 -8.22
N GLU A 294 16.33 12.74 -6.97
CA GLU A 294 16.25 13.82 -5.99
C GLU A 294 17.64 14.35 -5.62
N LYS A 295 17.81 15.69 -5.78
CA LYS A 295 19.03 16.39 -5.39
C LYS A 295 19.22 16.38 -3.89
N ILE A 296 20.45 16.13 -3.43
CA ILE A 296 20.78 16.16 -2.00
C ILE A 296 20.89 17.63 -1.55
N THR A 297 19.98 18.04 -0.67
CA THR A 297 19.93 19.36 -0.04
C THR A 297 20.02 19.24 1.48
N TRP A 298 20.10 20.35 2.20
CA TRP A 298 20.01 20.34 3.67
C TRP A 298 18.67 19.76 4.16
N ALA A 299 17.58 20.02 3.43
CA ALA A 299 16.28 19.41 3.71
C ALA A 299 16.33 17.87 3.59
N SER A 300 17.08 17.34 2.62
CA SER A 300 17.27 15.89 2.45
C SER A 300 18.01 15.23 3.62
N LEU A 301 18.90 15.97 4.31
CA LEU A 301 19.54 15.47 5.55
C LEU A 301 18.55 15.38 6.72
N VAL A 302 17.67 16.39 6.87
CA VAL A 302 16.59 16.34 7.88
C VAL A 302 15.63 15.20 7.59
N GLU A 303 15.27 15.00 6.32
CA GLU A 303 14.46 13.91 5.82
C GLU A 303 15.09 12.55 6.15
N LEU A 304 16.40 12.38 5.90
CA LEU A 304 17.15 11.16 6.23
C LEU A 304 17.13 10.87 7.73
N ILE A 305 17.37 11.87 8.57
CA ILE A 305 17.35 11.71 10.03
C ILE A 305 15.96 11.27 10.50
N GLY A 306 14.90 11.95 10.02
CA GLY A 306 13.53 11.59 10.33
C GLY A 306 13.18 10.17 9.90
N PHE A 307 13.65 9.76 8.72
CA PHE A 307 13.44 8.42 8.20
C PHE A 307 14.19 7.34 9.01
N ILE A 308 15.44 7.59 9.45
CA ILE A 308 16.18 6.67 10.32
C ILE A 308 15.45 6.49 11.65
N ILE A 309 14.95 7.57 12.25
CA ILE A 309 14.16 7.50 13.49
C ILE A 309 12.88 6.68 13.28
N LEU A 310 12.18 6.91 12.16
CA LEU A 310 10.97 6.17 11.79
C LEU A 310 11.25 4.67 11.62
N LEU A 311 12.31 4.30 10.90
CA LEU A 311 12.72 2.90 10.73
C LEU A 311 13.08 2.24 12.04
N PHE A 312 13.87 2.93 12.88
CA PHE A 312 14.24 2.42 14.20
C PHE A 312 13.01 2.18 15.08
N GLY A 313 12.06 3.12 15.08
CA GLY A 313 10.78 2.98 15.78
C GLY A 313 9.97 1.78 15.27
N ASN A 314 9.91 1.59 13.94
CA ASN A 314 9.23 0.47 13.33
C ASN A 314 9.90 -0.88 13.70
N PHE A 315 11.23 -0.97 13.63
CA PHE A 315 11.97 -2.18 14.01
C PHE A 315 11.85 -2.51 15.51
N LEU A 316 11.82 -1.48 16.37
CA LEU A 316 11.59 -1.66 17.81
C LEU A 316 10.17 -2.18 18.07
N PHE A 317 9.16 -1.58 17.43
CA PHE A 317 7.77 -1.99 17.53
C PHE A 317 7.57 -3.47 17.13
N ASN A 318 8.25 -3.92 16.09
CA ASN A 318 8.14 -5.27 15.55
C ASN A 318 9.10 -6.29 16.17
N LYS A 319 9.77 -5.96 17.29
CA LYS A 319 10.76 -6.84 17.97
C LYS A 319 11.98 -7.23 17.11
N VAL A 320 12.23 -6.56 15.99
CA VAL A 320 13.42 -6.79 15.15
C VAL A 320 14.67 -6.36 15.93
N ILE A 321 14.58 -5.19 16.58
CA ILE A 321 15.61 -4.70 17.53
C ILE A 321 15.07 -4.91 18.93
N ARG A 322 15.85 -5.62 19.77
CA ARG A 322 15.53 -5.85 21.18
C ARG A 322 16.46 -5.01 22.06
N LEU A 323 15.90 -4.04 22.76
CA LEU A 323 16.64 -3.24 23.74
C LEU A 323 16.58 -3.90 25.13
N LYS A 324 17.71 -4.01 25.81
CA LYS A 324 17.80 -4.68 27.12
C LYS A 324 16.95 -4.04 28.24
N CYS A 325 16.49 -2.80 28.04
CA CYS A 325 15.65 -2.07 29.00
C CYS A 325 14.18 -2.45 28.98
N PHE A 326 13.72 -3.25 28.00
CA PHE A 326 12.34 -3.67 27.91
C PHE A 326 12.16 -5.16 28.20
N TYR A 327 11.04 -5.49 28.83
CA TYR A 327 10.62 -6.87 29.00
C TYR A 327 9.97 -7.36 27.69
N TYR A 328 10.48 -8.46 27.15
CA TYR A 328 9.95 -9.12 25.96
C TYR A 328 9.34 -10.45 26.38
N GLU A 329 8.04 -10.58 26.22
CA GLU A 329 7.34 -11.84 26.41
C GLU A 329 7.72 -12.80 25.28
N ASP A 330 8.31 -13.95 25.61
CA ASP A 330 8.64 -14.98 24.62
C ASP A 330 7.37 -15.62 24.09
N THR A 331 7.03 -15.33 22.84
CA THR A 331 5.80 -15.69 22.14
C THR A 331 5.72 -17.20 21.76
N GLN A 332 6.53 -18.06 22.41
CA GLN A 332 6.48 -19.50 22.14
C GLN A 332 5.33 -20.24 22.83
N SER A 333 4.53 -19.60 23.68
CA SER A 333 3.49 -20.28 24.47
C SER A 333 2.03 -19.93 24.12
N THR A 334 1.76 -19.11 23.09
CA THR A 334 0.38 -18.67 22.80
C THR A 334 -0.21 -19.24 21.51
N GLU A 335 0.52 -20.08 20.76
CA GLU A 335 -0.03 -20.75 19.57
C GLU A 335 -0.60 -22.16 19.85
N ALA A 336 -0.56 -22.64 21.09
CA ALA A 336 -1.11 -23.93 21.47
C ALA A 336 -1.86 -23.86 22.81
N VAL A 337 -2.96 -23.11 22.84
CA VAL A 337 -4.03 -23.45 23.79
C VAL A 337 -5.04 -24.26 22.98
N PRO A 338 -5.05 -25.60 23.08
CA PRO A 338 -6.18 -26.38 22.61
C PRO A 338 -7.39 -25.90 23.40
N LEU A 339 -8.47 -25.62 22.70
CA LEU A 339 -9.78 -25.38 23.30
C LEU A 339 -10.03 -26.52 24.28
N VAL A 340 -10.12 -26.19 25.54
CA VAL A 340 -10.46 -27.12 26.64
C VAL A 340 -11.69 -27.91 26.20
N GLU A 341 -11.53 -29.21 25.98
CA GLU A 341 -12.63 -30.14 25.93
C GLU A 341 -13.41 -29.97 27.23
N ASN A 342 -14.66 -29.66 27.11
CA ASN A 342 -15.61 -29.61 28.22
C ASN A 342 -15.70 -31.00 28.87
N PRO A 343 -15.34 -31.20 30.17
CA PRO A 343 -15.40 -32.50 30.79
C PRO A 343 -16.81 -32.82 31.30
N ALA A 344 -17.86 -32.50 30.55
CA ALA A 344 -19.26 -32.70 30.94
C ALA A 344 -20.02 -33.65 29.99
N GLU A 345 -19.36 -34.74 29.53
CA GLU A 345 -20.11 -35.79 28.85
C GLU A 345 -19.43 -37.16 29.05
N LYS A 346 -19.29 -37.55 30.33
CA LYS A 346 -19.09 -38.94 30.76
C LYS A 346 -19.80 -39.14 32.08
N SER A 347 -21.12 -39.23 32.04
CA SER A 347 -21.93 -40.03 32.96
C SER A 347 -23.22 -40.33 32.21
N ASP A 348 -23.37 -41.60 31.94
CA ASP A 348 -24.56 -42.40 31.70
C ASP A 348 -24.43 -43.25 30.42
N VAL A 349 -23.92 -44.43 30.55
CA VAL A 349 -24.40 -45.78 30.35
C VAL A 349 -23.24 -46.77 30.48
#